data_b48a315d9cced14e6ebd08366c563a23
#
_entry.id   b48a315d9cced14e6ebd08366c563a23
#
_cell.length_a   1.000
_cell.length_b   1.000
_cell.length_c   1.000
_cell.angle_alpha   90.00
_cell.angle_beta   90.00
_cell.angle_gamma   90.00
#
_symmetry.space_group_name_H-M   'P 1'
#
loop_
_entity.id
_entity.type
_entity.pdbx_description
1 polymer ?
#
loop_
_entity_poly.entity_id
_entity_poly.type
_entity_poly.pdbx_seq_one_letter_code
_entity_poly.pdbx_strand_id
1 'polypeptide(L)'
;MKCLIIDDDIDFSHYLGQYVDNFLSSIFKKYEIKVQNDHFTDMSIYQDIDLLFIDIDLNDISGIGIIKQLDNINCNYPIIYVSSRRELVFSSLSTHPFYFIRKQNLENDIEELFKLLKIYL
;
A
#
# COMPACT_ATOMS: atom_id res chain seq x y z
N MET A 1 8.04 11.95 -5.85
CA MET A 1 7.08 11.03 -5.21
C MET A 1 7.25 9.64 -5.79
N LYS A 2 7.54 8.69 -4.94
CA LYS A 2 7.67 7.27 -5.34
C LYS A 2 6.68 6.43 -4.56
N CYS A 3 5.81 5.73 -5.28
CA CYS A 3 4.79 4.85 -4.72
C CYS A 3 5.10 3.40 -5.08
N LEU A 4 4.99 2.51 -4.11
CA LEU A 4 5.15 1.07 -4.30
C LEU A 4 3.84 0.37 -4.01
N ILE A 5 3.42 -0.52 -4.90
CA ILE A 5 2.24 -1.37 -4.74
C ILE A 5 2.71 -2.82 -4.74
N ILE A 6 2.44 -3.54 -3.65
CA ILE A 6 2.78 -4.96 -3.52
C ILE A 6 1.50 -5.76 -3.39
N ASP A 7 1.23 -6.60 -4.39
CA ASP A 7 0.06 -7.47 -4.43
C ASP A 7 0.31 -8.59 -5.43
N ASP A 8 0.07 -9.84 -5.03
CA ASP A 8 0.24 -10.99 -5.92
C ASP A 8 -0.92 -11.16 -6.93
N ASP A 9 -2.01 -10.43 -6.75
CA ASP A 9 -3.10 -10.37 -7.71
C ASP A 9 -2.77 -9.32 -8.79
N ILE A 10 -2.37 -9.79 -9.96
CA ILE A 10 -1.95 -8.93 -11.06
C ILE A 10 -3.06 -8.00 -11.52
N ASP A 11 -4.26 -8.53 -11.69
CA ASP A 11 -5.41 -7.74 -12.17
C ASP A 11 -5.80 -6.66 -11.16
N PHE A 12 -5.85 -7.00 -9.88
CA PHE A 12 -6.17 -6.03 -8.85
C PHE A 12 -5.10 -4.94 -8.73
N SER A 13 -3.83 -5.31 -8.80
CA SER A 13 -2.74 -4.35 -8.70
C SER A 13 -2.75 -3.34 -9.86
N HIS A 14 -3.12 -3.77 -11.07
CA HIS A 14 -3.32 -2.88 -12.20
C HIS A 14 -4.50 -1.94 -11.98
N TYR A 15 -5.60 -2.47 -11.47
CA TYR A 15 -6.81 -1.69 -11.18
C TYR A 15 -6.51 -0.62 -10.13
N LEU A 16 -5.87 -1.01 -9.03
CA LEU A 16 -5.43 -0.07 -8.00
C LEU A 16 -4.45 0.97 -8.57
N GLY A 17 -3.50 0.53 -9.38
CA GLY A 17 -2.50 1.39 -10.00
C GLY A 17 -3.11 2.51 -10.83
N GLN A 18 -4.21 2.27 -11.52
CA GLN A 18 -4.91 3.29 -12.29
C GLN A 18 -5.47 4.41 -11.40
N TYR A 19 -6.08 4.05 -10.26
CA TYR A 19 -6.56 5.02 -9.29
C TYR A 19 -5.41 5.85 -8.71
N VAL A 20 -4.33 5.18 -8.34
CA VAL A 20 -3.17 5.85 -7.77
C VAL A 20 -2.51 6.79 -8.78
N ASP A 21 -2.40 6.36 -10.03
CA ASP A 21 -1.84 7.20 -11.10
C ASP A 21 -2.66 8.48 -11.28
N ASN A 22 -3.97 8.36 -11.36
CA ASN A 22 -4.86 9.51 -11.49
C ASN A 22 -4.72 10.47 -10.31
N PHE A 23 -4.61 9.93 -9.09
CA PHE A 23 -4.46 10.74 -7.90
C PHE A 23 -3.11 11.48 -7.88
N LEU A 24 -2.01 10.75 -8.10
CA LEU A 24 -0.67 11.34 -8.03
C LEU A 24 -0.45 12.37 -9.14
N SER A 25 -0.96 12.11 -10.35
CA SER A 25 -0.86 13.06 -11.46
C SER A 25 -1.59 14.37 -11.19
N SER A 26 -2.61 14.35 -10.35
CA SER A 26 -3.35 15.56 -9.97
C SER A 26 -2.60 16.45 -8.98
N ILE A 27 -1.59 15.88 -8.28
CA ILE A 27 -0.87 16.59 -7.22
C ILE A 27 0.59 16.84 -7.58
N PHE A 28 1.24 15.89 -8.22
CA PHE A 28 2.68 15.92 -8.47
C PHE A 28 3.00 16.02 -9.96
N LYS A 29 3.97 16.85 -10.30
CA LYS A 29 4.50 16.91 -11.68
C LYS A 29 5.40 15.72 -12.00
N LYS A 30 6.11 15.21 -10.99
CA LYS A 30 7.00 14.04 -11.14
C LYS A 30 6.64 13.03 -10.07
N TYR A 31 6.34 11.82 -10.52
CA TYR A 31 6.05 10.70 -9.63
C TYR A 31 6.36 9.39 -10.36
N GLU A 32 6.52 8.35 -9.58
CA GLU A 32 6.79 7.01 -10.07
C GLU A 32 5.92 6.02 -9.31
N ILE A 33 5.33 5.06 -10.03
CA ILE A 33 4.56 3.98 -9.43
C ILE A 33 5.22 2.67 -9.83
N LYS A 34 5.66 1.89 -8.85
CA LYS A 34 6.21 0.56 -9.06
C LYS A 34 5.24 -0.46 -8.52
N VAL A 35 4.90 -1.47 -9.34
CA VAL A 35 4.01 -2.56 -8.96
C VAL A 35 4.83 -3.84 -8.89
N GLN A 36 4.72 -4.56 -7.78
CA GLN A 36 5.41 -5.81 -7.55
C GLN A 36 4.40 -6.91 -7.23
N ASN A 37 4.44 -7.98 -8.00
CA ASN A 37 3.51 -9.09 -7.86
C ASN A 37 4.16 -10.32 -7.22
N ASP A 38 5.45 -10.25 -6.91
CA ASP A 38 6.22 -11.33 -6.30
C ASP A 38 6.64 -10.99 -4.87
N HIS A 39 7.10 -12.01 -4.14
CA HIS A 39 7.69 -11.80 -2.83
C HIS A 39 9.03 -11.09 -2.92
N PHE A 40 9.31 -10.32 -1.88
CA PHE A 40 10.62 -9.71 -1.72
C PHE A 40 11.27 -10.14 -0.43
N THR A 41 12.46 -10.68 -0.55
CA THR A 41 13.36 -10.90 0.56
C THR A 41 14.29 -9.70 0.77
N ASP A 42 14.45 -8.87 -0.25
CA ASP A 42 15.30 -7.68 -0.18
C ASP A 42 14.49 -6.48 0.31
N MET A 43 14.78 -6.04 1.53
CA MET A 43 14.09 -4.91 2.16
C MET A 43 14.49 -3.56 1.61
N SER A 44 15.51 -3.49 0.74
CA SER A 44 15.97 -2.22 0.17
C SER A 44 14.90 -1.52 -0.69
N ILE A 45 13.98 -2.27 -1.29
CA ILE A 45 12.91 -1.70 -2.11
C ILE A 45 11.97 -0.80 -1.32
N TYR A 46 11.90 -0.98 0.01
CA TYR A 46 11.02 -0.22 0.88
C TYR A 46 11.65 1.08 1.40
N GLN A 47 12.95 1.28 1.15
CA GLN A 47 13.68 2.41 1.75
C GLN A 47 13.58 3.71 0.96
N ASP A 48 13.41 3.62 -0.34
CA ASP A 48 13.43 4.78 -1.23
C ASP A 48 12.04 5.03 -1.85
N ILE A 49 11.03 5.01 -1.01
CA ILE A 49 9.65 5.26 -1.42
C ILE A 49 8.99 6.25 -0.46
N ASP A 50 7.87 6.82 -0.90
CA ASP A 50 7.12 7.82 -0.14
C ASP A 50 5.71 7.35 0.20
N LEU A 51 5.25 6.26 -0.40
CA LEU A 51 3.90 5.73 -0.21
C LEU A 51 3.91 4.24 -0.53
N LEU A 52 3.31 3.44 0.36
CA LEU A 52 3.24 1.99 0.19
C LEU A 52 1.79 1.50 0.27
N PHE A 53 1.36 0.77 -0.76
CA PHE A 53 0.16 -0.07 -0.72
C PHE A 53 0.62 -1.52 -0.67
N ILE A 54 0.20 -2.25 0.34
CA ILE A 54 0.62 -3.64 0.50
C ILE A 54 -0.55 -4.56 0.83
N ASP A 55 -0.67 -5.64 0.05
CA ASP A 55 -1.59 -6.72 0.36
C ASP A 55 -1.06 -7.48 1.57
N ILE A 56 -1.85 -7.52 2.64
CA ILE A 56 -1.46 -8.21 3.87
C ILE A 56 -1.77 -9.70 3.83
N ASP A 57 -2.38 -10.18 2.75
CA ASP A 57 -2.70 -11.58 2.53
C ASP A 57 -1.92 -12.15 1.35
N LEU A 58 -0.59 -12.00 1.40
CA LEU A 58 0.30 -12.56 0.39
C LEU A 58 0.44 -14.07 0.58
N ASN A 59 0.59 -14.81 -0.52
CA ASN A 59 0.54 -16.28 -0.52
C ASN A 59 1.55 -16.94 0.43
N ASP A 60 2.79 -16.47 0.46
CA ASP A 60 3.86 -17.11 1.24
C ASP A 60 4.32 -16.27 2.43
N ILE A 61 4.02 -14.98 2.43
CA ILE A 61 4.47 -14.05 3.47
C ILE A 61 3.30 -13.15 3.87
N SER A 62 3.12 -12.98 5.18
CA SER A 62 2.18 -11.98 5.67
C SER A 62 2.71 -10.58 5.39
N GLY A 63 1.89 -9.72 4.77
CA GLY A 63 2.24 -8.31 4.62
C GLY A 63 2.48 -7.62 5.96
N ILE A 64 1.77 -8.05 7.01
CA ILE A 64 2.00 -7.56 8.37
C ILE A 64 3.42 -7.89 8.85
N GLY A 65 3.93 -9.08 8.52
CA GLY A 65 5.30 -9.45 8.84
C GLY A 65 6.33 -8.54 8.19
N ILE A 66 6.11 -8.16 6.95
CA ILE A 66 6.95 -7.19 6.24
C ILE A 66 6.92 -5.83 6.95
N ILE A 67 5.74 -5.37 7.36
CA ILE A 67 5.59 -4.08 8.05
C ILE A 67 6.33 -4.08 9.39
N LYS A 68 6.31 -5.18 10.13
CA LYS A 68 7.06 -5.31 11.38
C LYS A 68 8.56 -5.18 11.14
N GLN A 69 9.06 -5.70 10.01
CA GLN A 69 10.47 -5.51 9.63
C GLN A 69 10.75 -4.06 9.26
N LEU A 70 9.81 -3.37 8.62
CA LEU A 70 9.94 -1.96 8.29
C LEU A 70 10.02 -1.06 9.53
N ASP A 71 9.29 -1.38 10.58
CA ASP A 71 9.38 -0.66 11.85
C ASP A 71 10.80 -0.67 12.40
N ASN A 72 11.54 -1.76 12.21
CA ASN A 72 12.92 -1.89 12.67
C ASN A 72 13.89 -1.01 11.90
N ILE A 73 13.54 -0.54 10.70
CA ILE A 73 14.39 0.33 9.88
C ILE A 73 13.87 1.78 9.79
N ASN A 74 12.93 2.14 10.65
CA ASN A 74 12.40 3.51 10.78
C ASN A 74 11.84 4.09 9.49
N CYS A 75 10.96 3.37 8.83
CA CYS A 75 10.26 3.91 7.66
C CYS A 75 9.15 4.87 8.09
N ASN A 76 9.17 6.10 7.58
CA ASN A 76 8.28 7.20 7.99
C ASN A 76 7.32 7.64 6.89
N TYR A 77 6.86 6.74 6.06
CA TYR A 77 5.88 7.06 5.02
C TYR A 77 4.54 6.37 5.30
N PRO A 78 3.44 6.88 4.70
CA PRO A 78 2.14 6.25 4.87
C PRO A 78 2.12 4.83 4.29
N ILE A 79 1.58 3.90 5.06
CA ILE A 79 1.41 2.51 4.65
C ILE A 79 -0.07 2.20 4.62
N ILE A 80 -0.56 1.80 3.45
CA ILE A 80 -1.95 1.46 3.24
C ILE A 80 -2.05 -0.05 3.08
N TYR A 81 -2.81 -0.69 3.96
CA TYR A 81 -3.08 -2.12 3.86
C TYR A 81 -4.22 -2.37 2.89
N VAL A 82 -4.06 -3.42 2.11
CA VAL A 82 -5.06 -3.87 1.15
C VAL A 82 -5.36 -5.34 1.41
N SER A 83 -6.62 -5.73 1.46
CA SER A 83 -7.00 -7.14 1.64
C SER A 83 -8.44 -7.39 1.22
N SER A 84 -8.73 -8.62 0.79
CA SER A 84 -10.09 -9.11 0.61
C SER A 84 -10.67 -9.72 1.90
N ARG A 85 -9.88 -9.84 2.95
CA ARG A 85 -10.25 -10.52 4.20
C ARG A 85 -10.52 -9.51 5.31
N ARG A 86 -11.79 -9.40 5.71
CA ARG A 86 -12.23 -8.46 6.76
C ARG A 86 -11.59 -8.73 8.11
N GLU A 87 -11.37 -9.99 8.44
CA GLU A 87 -10.83 -10.41 9.73
C GLU A 87 -9.41 -9.91 9.96
N LEU A 88 -8.70 -9.54 8.89
CA LEU A 88 -7.34 -9.03 9.00
C LEU A 88 -7.29 -7.57 9.47
N VAL A 89 -8.42 -6.85 9.46
CA VAL A 89 -8.46 -5.46 9.95
C VAL A 89 -7.98 -5.38 11.39
N PHE A 90 -8.53 -6.22 12.27
CA PHE A 90 -8.17 -6.19 13.69
C PHE A 90 -6.72 -6.56 13.93
N SER A 91 -6.23 -7.60 13.25
CA SER A 91 -4.83 -8.03 13.41
C SER A 91 -3.83 -7.00 12.86
N SER A 92 -4.26 -6.14 11.93
CA SER A 92 -3.41 -5.11 11.36
C SER A 92 -3.28 -3.86 12.23
N LEU A 93 -4.20 -3.64 13.17
CA LEU A 93 -4.23 -2.41 13.97
C LEU A 93 -2.99 -2.23 14.85
N SER A 94 -2.37 -3.32 15.28
CA SER A 94 -1.16 -3.26 16.12
C SER A 94 0.05 -2.65 15.41
N THR A 95 0.03 -2.59 14.08
CA THR A 95 1.11 -2.04 13.26
C THR A 95 0.85 -0.60 12.82
N HIS A 96 -0.26 0.00 13.23
CA HIS A 96 -0.61 1.40 12.99
C HIS A 96 -0.58 1.80 11.52
N PRO A 97 -1.37 1.13 10.62
CA PRO A 97 -1.42 1.54 9.22
C PRO A 97 -2.06 2.92 9.08
N PHE A 98 -1.68 3.64 8.02
CA PHE A 98 -2.33 4.90 7.70
C PHE A 98 -3.80 4.68 7.32
N TYR A 99 -4.08 3.61 6.58
CA TYR A 99 -5.43 3.29 6.13
C TYR A 99 -5.54 1.81 5.75
N PHE A 100 -6.77 1.29 5.66
CA PHE A 100 -7.05 -0.07 5.25
C PHE A 100 -8.06 -0.06 4.10
N ILE A 101 -7.70 -0.66 2.96
CA ILE A 101 -8.56 -0.79 1.79
C ILE A 101 -9.07 -2.22 1.69
N ARG A 102 -10.39 -2.37 1.55
CA ARG A 102 -11.02 -3.65 1.24
C ARG A 102 -11.10 -3.80 -0.28
N LYS A 103 -10.55 -4.89 -0.82
CA LYS A 103 -10.48 -5.10 -2.28
C LYS A 103 -11.87 -5.05 -2.93
N GLN A 104 -12.88 -5.62 -2.27
CA GLN A 104 -14.24 -5.67 -2.78
C GLN A 104 -14.98 -4.32 -2.68
N ASN A 105 -14.39 -3.32 -2.05
CA ASN A 105 -14.98 -2.00 -1.87
C ASN A 105 -13.96 -0.89 -2.25
N LEU A 106 -13.12 -1.17 -3.22
CA LEU A 106 -12.01 -0.28 -3.59
C LEU A 106 -12.48 1.13 -3.93
N GLU A 107 -13.52 1.27 -4.74
CA GLU A 107 -13.98 2.57 -5.22
C GLU A 107 -14.32 3.52 -4.06
N ASN A 108 -15.04 3.02 -3.07
CA ASN A 108 -15.43 3.83 -1.91
C ASN A 108 -14.24 4.07 -0.97
N ASP A 109 -13.46 3.02 -0.68
CA ASP A 109 -12.35 3.11 0.26
C ASP A 109 -11.24 4.01 -0.29
N ILE A 110 -10.94 3.93 -1.59
CA ILE A 110 -9.87 4.72 -2.20
C ILE A 110 -10.22 6.21 -2.22
N GLU A 111 -11.47 6.56 -2.43
CA GLU A 111 -11.92 7.94 -2.44
C GLU A 111 -11.69 8.60 -1.07
N GLU A 112 -12.08 7.90 -0.01
CA GLU A 112 -11.84 8.38 1.36
C GLU A 112 -10.35 8.47 1.69
N LEU A 113 -9.57 7.47 1.27
CA LEU A 113 -8.12 7.48 1.45
C LEU A 113 -7.49 8.70 0.78
N PHE A 114 -7.87 9.00 -0.46
CA PHE A 114 -7.26 10.09 -1.20
C PHE A 114 -7.54 11.45 -0.57
N LYS A 115 -8.69 11.63 0.04
CA LYS A 115 -8.99 12.84 0.82
C LYS A 115 -7.99 13.02 1.97
N LEU A 116 -7.69 11.93 2.68
CA LEU A 116 -6.73 11.94 3.80
C LEU A 116 -5.29 12.13 3.31
N LEU A 117 -4.90 11.42 2.26
CA LEU A 117 -3.55 11.54 1.69
C LEU A 117 -3.28 12.93 1.16
N LYS A 118 -4.27 13.59 0.58
CA LYS A 118 -4.12 14.94 0.05
C LYS A 118 -3.76 15.94 1.13
N ILE A 119 -4.26 15.74 2.34
CA ILE A 119 -3.90 16.56 3.49
C ILE A 119 -2.49 16.25 3.97
N TYR A 120 -2.11 14.96 3.96
CA TYR A 120 -0.81 14.50 4.45
C TYR A 120 0.33 14.84 3.48
N LEU A 121 0.10 14.63 2.19
CA LEU A 121 1.08 14.90 1.16
C LEU A 121 1.00 16.38 0.73
#